data_7663024f55c77ca2d1a16c17d1e09d7e
#
_entry.id   7663024f55c77ca2d1a16c17d1e09d7e
#
_cell.length_a   1.000
_cell.length_b   1.000
_cell.length_c   1.000
_cell.angle_alpha   90.00
_cell.angle_beta   90.00
_cell.angle_gamma   90.00
#
_symmetry.space_group_name_H-M   'P 1'
#
loop_
_entity.id
_entity.type
_entity.pdbx_description
1 polymer ?
#
loop_
_entity_poly.entity_id
_entity_poly.type
_entity_poly.pdbx_seq_one_letter_code
_entity_poly.pdbx_strand_id
1 'polypeptide(L)'
;MKEQITYDIFNKVDIRLGTVISVKKNENARKPSLVVEVDFGKEIGIKQSSAQITHYYNEENLKGKQVIAVCNFPEKNIAGVVSQVLILGSVDSEGIVTLVHPSQKADNGLPIA
;
A
#
# COMPACT_ATOMS: atom_id res chain seq x y z
N MET A 1 2.57 17.89 -15.94
CA MET A 1 2.06 17.95 -14.54
C MET A 1 0.55 17.92 -14.57
N LYS A 2 -0.05 17.29 -13.60
CA LYS A 2 -1.51 17.23 -13.47
C LYS A 2 -2.08 18.61 -13.13
N GLU A 3 -3.39 18.80 -13.36
CA GLU A 3 -4.04 20.06 -13.02
C GLU A 3 -4.04 20.30 -11.50
N GLN A 4 -4.16 21.56 -11.11
CA GLN A 4 -4.18 21.97 -9.71
C GLN A 4 -5.41 21.42 -8.99
N ILE A 5 -5.24 21.06 -7.71
CA ILE A 5 -6.34 20.70 -6.82
C ILE A 5 -6.28 21.58 -5.58
N THR A 6 -7.37 21.64 -4.85
CA THR A 6 -7.44 22.35 -3.57
C THR A 6 -7.09 21.41 -2.41
N TYR A 7 -6.80 21.97 -1.26
CA TYR A 7 -6.65 21.22 -0.02
C TYR A 7 -7.89 20.39 0.29
N ASP A 8 -9.07 20.90 0.03
CA ASP A 8 -10.31 20.17 0.29
C ASP A 8 -10.38 18.87 -0.53
N ILE A 9 -9.93 18.92 -1.77
CA ILE A 9 -9.86 17.72 -2.60
C ILE A 9 -8.83 16.73 -2.06
N PHE A 10 -7.63 17.21 -1.72
CA PHE A 10 -6.59 16.36 -1.14
C PHE A 10 -7.06 15.73 0.18
N ASN A 11 -7.74 16.47 1.02
CA ASN A 11 -8.21 15.99 2.33
C ASN A 11 -9.28 14.91 2.24
N LYS A 12 -9.84 14.67 1.07
CA LYS A 12 -10.75 13.53 0.86
C LYS A 12 -10.01 12.20 0.70
N VAL A 13 -8.72 12.24 0.47
CA VAL A 13 -7.90 11.02 0.35
C VAL A 13 -7.39 10.67 1.74
N ASP A 14 -7.77 9.50 2.24
CA ASP A 14 -7.34 9.04 3.56
C ASP A 14 -6.07 8.22 3.42
N ILE A 15 -4.93 8.87 3.64
CA ILE A 15 -3.60 8.26 3.53
C ILE A 15 -3.07 7.98 4.92
N ARG A 16 -2.70 6.73 5.18
CA ARG A 16 -2.26 6.30 6.52
C ARG A 16 -0.94 5.53 6.44
N LEU A 17 -0.22 5.58 7.53
CA LEU A 17 0.99 4.82 7.74
C LEU A 17 0.64 3.49 8.43
N GLY A 18 1.27 2.40 7.99
CA GLY A 18 1.06 1.09 8.60
C GLY A 18 2.31 0.22 8.49
N THR A 19 2.33 -0.87 9.24
CA THR A 19 3.44 -1.82 9.25
C THR A 19 3.02 -3.10 8.53
N VAL A 20 3.87 -3.56 7.61
CA VAL A 20 3.64 -4.82 6.90
C VAL A 20 3.85 -5.98 7.87
N ILE A 21 2.82 -6.82 8.02
CA ILE A 21 2.86 -7.97 8.93
C ILE A 21 2.90 -9.31 8.20
N SER A 22 2.50 -9.36 6.93
CA SER A 22 2.48 -10.59 6.15
C SER A 22 2.63 -10.27 4.67
N VAL A 23 3.37 -11.09 3.96
CA VAL A 23 3.57 -10.98 2.51
C VAL A 23 3.51 -12.38 1.91
N LYS A 24 2.65 -12.57 0.91
CA LYS A 24 2.50 -13.84 0.19
C LYS A 24 2.43 -13.59 -1.30
N LYS A 25 2.90 -14.53 -2.10
CA LYS A 25 2.68 -14.48 -3.55
C LYS A 25 1.22 -14.73 -3.88
N ASN A 26 0.69 -14.01 -4.85
CA ASN A 26 -0.64 -14.30 -5.39
C ASN A 26 -0.49 -15.30 -6.54
N GLU A 27 -0.72 -16.57 -6.24
CA GLU A 27 -0.56 -17.66 -7.21
C GLU A 27 -1.55 -17.59 -8.37
N ASN A 28 -2.66 -16.88 -8.22
CA ASN A 28 -3.70 -16.78 -9.24
C ASN A 28 -3.58 -15.56 -10.15
N ALA A 29 -2.61 -14.68 -9.89
CA ALA A 29 -2.45 -13.47 -10.68
C ALA A 29 -1.73 -13.78 -11.99
N ARG A 30 -2.18 -13.15 -13.09
CA ARG A 30 -1.54 -13.28 -14.41
C ARG A 30 -0.13 -12.68 -14.41
N LYS A 31 0.02 -11.53 -13.74
CA LYS A 31 1.31 -10.87 -13.54
C LYS A 31 1.76 -11.15 -12.12
N PRO A 32 3.06 -11.36 -11.90
CA PRO A 32 3.56 -11.58 -10.55
C PRO A 32 3.12 -10.46 -9.61
N SER A 33 2.49 -10.84 -8.51
CA SER A 33 2.03 -9.88 -7.50
C SER A 33 2.14 -10.48 -6.11
N LEU A 34 2.10 -9.59 -5.11
CA LEU A 34 2.15 -9.95 -3.70
C LEU A 34 0.84 -9.57 -3.03
N VAL A 35 0.40 -10.41 -2.11
CA VAL A 35 -0.68 -10.08 -1.17
C VAL A 35 -0.02 -9.61 0.10
N VAL A 36 -0.21 -8.33 0.42
CA VAL A 36 0.45 -7.68 1.55
C VAL A 36 -0.58 -7.33 2.59
N GLU A 37 -0.42 -7.83 3.82
CA GLU A 37 -1.22 -7.42 4.96
C GLU A 37 -0.51 -6.34 5.74
N VAL A 38 -1.21 -5.27 6.07
CA VAL A 38 -0.68 -4.08 6.73
C VAL A 38 -1.51 -3.79 7.98
N ASP A 39 -0.83 -3.58 9.09
CA ASP A 39 -1.44 -3.16 10.35
C ASP A 39 -1.45 -1.64 10.42
N PHE A 40 -2.65 -1.05 10.38
CA PHE A 40 -2.86 0.40 10.48
C PHE A 40 -3.31 0.84 11.89
N GLY A 41 -3.13 -0.01 12.90
CA GLY A 41 -3.51 0.32 14.27
C GLY A 41 -4.97 0.02 14.58
N LYS A 42 -5.39 0.38 15.77
CA LYS A 42 -6.70 -0.02 16.32
C LYS A 42 -7.89 0.53 15.57
N GLU A 43 -7.80 1.76 15.08
CA GLU A 43 -8.92 2.42 14.41
C GLU A 43 -9.25 1.77 13.07
N ILE A 44 -8.24 1.53 12.26
CA ILE A 44 -8.42 1.00 10.90
C ILE A 44 -8.27 -0.52 10.88
N GLY A 45 -7.34 -1.04 11.68
CA GLY A 45 -7.07 -2.47 11.77
C GLY A 45 -6.14 -2.96 10.67
N ILE A 46 -6.19 -4.27 10.44
CA ILE A 46 -5.37 -4.93 9.44
C ILE A 46 -6.13 -4.96 8.12
N LYS A 47 -5.46 -4.48 7.07
CA LYS A 47 -5.99 -4.46 5.70
C LYS A 47 -5.02 -5.15 4.77
N GLN A 48 -5.52 -5.66 3.65
CA GLN A 48 -4.65 -6.28 2.65
C GLN A 48 -4.71 -5.54 1.32
N SER A 49 -3.63 -5.68 0.57
CA SER A 49 -3.48 -5.11 -0.76
C SER A 49 -2.88 -6.15 -1.69
N SER A 50 -3.39 -6.23 -2.91
CA SER A 50 -2.71 -6.96 -3.98
C SER A 50 -1.85 -5.95 -4.74
N ALA A 51 -0.55 -6.20 -4.84
CA ALA A 51 0.39 -5.23 -5.39
C ALA A 51 1.39 -5.88 -6.34
N GLN A 52 1.57 -5.28 -7.52
CA GLN A 52 2.54 -5.72 -8.52
C GLN A 52 3.90 -5.09 -8.21
N ILE A 53 4.55 -5.57 -7.17
CA ILE A 53 5.80 -5.00 -6.64
C ILE A 53 6.91 -6.04 -6.52
N THR A 54 6.87 -7.10 -7.32
CA THR A 54 7.78 -8.23 -7.18
C THR A 54 9.20 -7.96 -7.67
N HIS A 55 9.46 -6.84 -8.33
CA HIS A 55 10.79 -6.54 -8.86
C HIS A 55 11.81 -6.36 -7.72
N TYR A 56 11.48 -5.55 -6.71
CA TYR A 56 12.37 -5.28 -5.58
C TYR A 56 11.96 -5.97 -4.29
N TYR A 57 10.69 -6.43 -4.18
CA TYR A 57 10.13 -6.86 -2.89
C TYR A 57 9.75 -8.32 -2.88
N ASN A 58 9.92 -8.94 -1.71
CA ASN A 58 9.55 -10.32 -1.43
C ASN A 58 9.09 -10.43 0.03
N GLU A 59 8.81 -11.66 0.46
CA GLU A 59 8.33 -11.90 1.82
C GLU A 59 9.34 -11.46 2.88
N GLU A 60 10.64 -11.62 2.61
CA GLU A 60 11.68 -11.36 3.60
C GLU A 60 12.00 -9.89 3.74
N ASN A 61 12.11 -9.15 2.64
CA ASN A 61 12.56 -7.76 2.67
C ASN A 61 11.47 -6.74 2.90
N LEU A 62 10.20 -7.15 2.86
CA LEU A 62 9.08 -6.23 3.05
C LEU A 62 8.42 -6.37 4.42
N LYS A 63 8.38 -7.57 4.98
CA LYS A 63 7.78 -7.81 6.30
C LYS A 63 8.48 -6.97 7.38
N GLY A 64 7.70 -6.29 8.21
CA GLY A 64 8.21 -5.41 9.26
C GLY A 64 8.50 -3.99 8.83
N LYS A 65 8.46 -3.71 7.53
CA LYS A 65 8.64 -2.34 7.01
C LYS A 65 7.36 -1.54 7.16
N GLN A 66 7.50 -0.24 7.36
CA GLN A 66 6.36 0.67 7.33
C GLN A 66 6.12 1.15 5.91
N VAL A 67 4.86 1.24 5.55
CA VAL A 67 4.40 1.70 4.23
C VAL A 67 3.34 2.77 4.40
N ILE A 68 3.03 3.44 3.30
CA ILE A 68 2.04 4.50 3.24
C ILE A 68 0.99 4.06 2.24
N ALA A 69 -0.28 4.12 2.62
CA ALA A 69 -1.35 3.62 1.78
C ALA A 69 -2.58 4.52 1.80
N VAL A 70 -3.31 4.53 0.69
CA VAL A 70 -4.65 5.12 0.61
C VAL A 70 -5.64 4.08 1.14
N CYS A 71 -6.40 4.46 2.17
CA CYS A 71 -7.25 3.55 2.91
C CYS A 71 -8.75 3.68 2.62
N ASN A 72 -9.17 4.65 1.84
CA ASN A 72 -10.59 4.90 1.60
C ASN A 72 -11.06 4.70 0.15
N PHE A 73 -10.39 3.84 -0.59
CA PHE A 73 -10.93 3.32 -1.84
C PHE A 73 -11.93 2.20 -1.57
N PRO A 74 -12.94 2.00 -2.44
CA PRO A 74 -13.74 0.80 -2.39
C PRO A 74 -12.88 -0.44 -2.56
N GLU A 75 -13.27 -1.54 -1.93
CA GLU A 75 -12.59 -2.83 -2.10
C GLU A 75 -12.68 -3.31 -3.54
N LYS A 76 -11.62 -3.96 -4.02
CA LYS A 76 -11.56 -4.48 -5.38
C LYS A 76 -11.02 -5.90 -5.35
N ASN A 77 -11.73 -6.82 -6.02
CA ASN A 77 -11.24 -8.19 -6.19
C ASN A 77 -10.20 -8.21 -7.32
N ILE A 78 -8.99 -8.65 -6.99
CA ILE A 78 -7.89 -8.78 -7.94
C ILE A 78 -7.36 -10.21 -7.88
N ALA A 79 -7.66 -10.99 -8.91
CA ALA A 79 -7.22 -12.40 -9.02
C ALA A 79 -7.55 -13.21 -7.76
N GLY A 80 -8.78 -13.07 -7.25
CA GLY A 80 -9.27 -13.80 -6.09
C GLY A 80 -8.92 -13.18 -4.74
N VAL A 81 -8.20 -12.06 -4.73
CA VAL A 81 -7.82 -11.34 -3.51
C VAL A 81 -8.61 -10.04 -3.41
N VAL A 82 -9.24 -9.82 -2.27
CA VAL A 82 -9.92 -8.56 -1.99
C VAL A 82 -8.88 -7.53 -1.57
N SER A 83 -8.56 -6.60 -2.49
CA SER A 83 -7.61 -5.51 -2.22
C SER A 83 -8.36 -4.35 -1.60
N GLN A 84 -7.97 -3.96 -0.38
CA GLN A 84 -8.68 -2.99 0.44
C GLN A 84 -8.00 -1.63 0.48
N VAL A 85 -6.70 -1.59 0.28
CA VAL A 85 -5.90 -0.36 0.33
C VAL A 85 -4.93 -0.32 -0.84
N LEU A 86 -4.47 0.88 -1.18
CA LEU A 86 -3.45 1.09 -2.20
C LEU A 86 -2.15 1.51 -1.52
N ILE A 87 -1.16 0.63 -1.53
CA ILE A 87 0.18 0.93 -1.03
C ILE A 87 0.88 1.83 -2.05
N LEU A 88 1.42 2.95 -1.59
CA LEU A 88 1.99 3.97 -2.46
C LEU A 88 3.47 3.72 -2.76
N GLY A 89 3.85 4.03 -3.99
CA GLY A 89 5.22 3.98 -4.45
C GLY A 89 5.41 4.77 -5.73
N SER A 90 6.65 5.05 -6.07
CA SER A 90 6.96 5.60 -7.38
C SER A 90 6.88 4.50 -8.43
N VAL A 91 6.50 4.87 -9.64
CA VAL A 91 6.41 3.93 -10.77
C VAL A 91 7.25 4.51 -11.90
N ASP A 92 8.26 3.77 -12.36
CA ASP A 92 9.10 4.24 -13.46
C ASP A 92 8.49 3.89 -14.83
N SER A 93 9.21 4.23 -15.91
CA SER A 93 8.74 4.01 -17.27
C SER A 93 8.55 2.53 -17.63
N GLU A 94 9.16 1.63 -16.90
CA GLU A 94 9.03 0.17 -17.10
C GLU A 94 7.98 -0.45 -16.18
N GLY A 95 7.30 0.35 -15.35
CA GLY A 95 6.32 -0.12 -14.39
C GLY A 95 6.90 -0.65 -13.10
N ILE A 96 8.19 -0.43 -12.86
CA ILE A 96 8.85 -0.90 -11.64
C ILE A 96 8.52 0.05 -10.50
N VAL A 97 8.08 -0.52 -9.39
CA VAL A 97 7.61 0.24 -8.23
C VAL A 97 8.69 0.29 -7.15
N THR A 98 8.95 1.50 -6.65
CA THR A 98 9.74 1.73 -5.45
C THR A 98 8.82 2.30 -4.37
N LEU A 99 8.64 1.57 -3.28
CA LEU A 99 7.71 1.97 -2.22
C LEU A 99 8.19 3.19 -1.46
N VAL A 100 7.23 3.92 -0.90
CA VAL A 100 7.50 5.07 -0.04
C VAL A 100 7.49 4.58 1.41
N HIS A 101 8.56 4.89 2.14
CA HIS A 101 8.69 4.57 3.56
C HIS A 101 8.88 5.85 4.37
N PRO A 102 8.43 5.90 5.63
CA PRO A 102 8.77 7.01 6.50
C PRO A 102 10.27 6.97 6.83
N SER A 103 10.88 8.14 6.98
CA SER A 103 12.31 8.24 7.34
C SER A 103 12.57 7.85 8.79
N GLN A 104 11.56 7.90 9.64
CA GLN A 104 11.60 7.53 11.04
C GLN A 104 10.42 6.63 11.34
N LYS A 105 10.58 5.71 12.28
CA LYS A 105 9.46 4.91 12.75
C LYS A 105 8.40 5.80 13.37
N ALA A 106 7.15 5.59 12.98
CA ALA A 106 6.01 6.33 13.51
C ALA A 106 4.88 5.35 13.85
N ASP A 107 3.88 5.81 14.60
CA ASP A 107 2.78 4.95 15.04
C ASP A 107 1.88 4.56 13.86
N ASN A 108 1.47 3.30 13.86
CA ASN A 108 0.53 2.79 12.86
C ASN A 108 -0.80 3.55 12.93
N GLY A 109 -1.33 3.88 11.76
CA GLY A 109 -2.60 4.57 11.65
C GLY A 109 -2.50 6.10 11.63
N LEU A 110 -1.31 6.66 11.81
CA LEU A 110 -1.16 8.11 11.70
C LEU A 110 -1.48 8.58 10.29
N PRO A 111 -2.24 9.68 10.16
CA PRO A 111 -2.55 10.23 8.85
C PRO A 111 -1.35 10.91 8.21
N ILE A 112 -1.31 10.88 6.89
CA ILE A 112 -0.34 11.60 6.09
C ILE A 112 -0.99 12.89 5.62
N ALA A 113 -0.32 13.97 5.85
CA ALA A 113 -0.84 15.30 5.49
C ALA A 113 0.02 15.99 4.45
#